data_85411ac511602ec866e3e6af61866818
#
_entry.id   85411ac511602ec866e3e6af61866818
#
_cell.length_a   1.000
_cell.length_b   1.000
_cell.length_c   1.000
_cell.angle_alpha   90.00
_cell.angle_beta   90.00
_cell.angle_gamma   90.00
#
_symmetry.space_group_name_H-M   'P 1'
#
loop_
_entity.id
_entity.type
_entity.pdbx_description
1 polymer ?
#
loop_
_entity_poly.entity_id
_entity_poly.type
_entity_poly.pdbx_seq_one_letter_code
_entity_poly.pdbx_strand_id
1 'polypeptide(L)'
;DTDGHLEEIFAVGLEVLSFITEEALKRYKNVIVRHVKGNHDSVLSMAIKAHQKAYWRNNKRVKIEMSDAPCWVFEWGKTAFLVSHGHAPKPNKLAEYFTAKYPEIWGRTKHRYCYHGHIHSKNTTMETYGGCITESFAGLPSSDKWHNEQGYVSGQSMCLIVLDKEKGEVRRSTERL
;
A
#
# COMPACT_ATOMS: atom_id res chain seq x y z
N ASP A 1 -9.84 -14.56 17.19
CA ASP A 1 -9.75 -13.96 18.53
C ASP A 1 -8.56 -13.00 18.54
N THR A 2 -8.85 -11.72 18.78
CA THR A 2 -7.85 -10.66 18.95
C THR A 2 -7.72 -10.37 20.44
N ASP A 3 -6.51 -10.02 20.90
CA ASP A 3 -6.22 -9.73 22.31
C ASP A 3 -6.80 -8.39 22.83
N GLY A 4 -7.62 -7.70 22.02
CA GLY A 4 -8.23 -6.43 22.36
C GLY A 4 -9.67 -6.30 21.84
N HIS A 5 -10.39 -5.35 22.41
CA HIS A 5 -11.70 -4.97 21.88
C HIS A 5 -11.56 -4.29 20.53
N LEU A 6 -12.44 -4.60 19.58
CA LEU A 6 -12.41 -4.07 18.21
C LEU A 6 -12.34 -2.55 18.18
N GLU A 7 -13.04 -1.88 19.10
CA GLU A 7 -13.06 -0.42 19.22
C GLU A 7 -11.69 0.15 19.54
N GLU A 8 -10.96 -0.47 20.48
CA GLU A 8 -9.60 -0.05 20.87
C GLU A 8 -8.61 -0.27 19.73
N ILE A 9 -8.65 -1.43 19.09
CA ILE A 9 -7.81 -1.74 17.94
C ILE A 9 -8.04 -0.74 16.81
N PHE A 10 -9.31 -0.42 16.56
CA PHE A 10 -9.67 0.54 15.53
C PHE A 10 -9.18 1.95 15.87
N ALA A 11 -9.37 2.40 17.12
CA ALA A 11 -8.90 3.71 17.58
C ALA A 11 -7.38 3.86 17.45
N VAL A 12 -6.63 2.89 17.95
CA VAL A 12 -5.15 2.84 17.81
C VAL A 12 -4.72 2.85 16.34
N GLY A 13 -5.42 2.09 15.49
CA GLY A 13 -5.16 2.07 14.06
C GLY A 13 -5.32 3.46 13.40
N LEU A 14 -6.34 4.21 13.79
CA LEU A 14 -6.57 5.59 13.31
C LEU A 14 -5.49 6.55 13.79
N GLU A 15 -5.06 6.43 15.03
CA GLU A 15 -3.96 7.22 15.61
C GLU A 15 -2.64 6.97 14.88
N VAL A 16 -2.29 5.69 14.65
CA VAL A 16 -1.08 5.31 13.92
C VAL A 16 -1.08 5.91 12.50
N LEU A 17 -2.19 5.83 11.78
CA LEU A 17 -2.31 6.39 10.44
C LEU A 17 -2.16 7.91 10.43
N SER A 18 -2.75 8.59 11.42
CA SER A 18 -2.63 10.04 11.58
C SER A 18 -1.18 10.42 11.93
N PHE A 19 -0.55 9.70 12.86
CA PHE A 19 0.85 9.90 13.25
C PHE A 19 1.81 9.73 12.06
N ILE A 20 1.67 8.68 11.26
CA ILE A 20 2.49 8.46 10.05
C ILE A 20 2.35 9.64 9.08
N THR A 21 1.12 10.14 8.90
CA THR A 21 0.86 11.28 8.02
C THR A 21 1.48 12.58 8.56
N GLU A 22 1.42 12.81 9.87
CA GLU A 22 2.05 13.94 10.56
C GLU A 22 3.57 13.92 10.42
N GLU A 23 4.19 12.75 10.65
CA GLU A 23 5.64 12.58 10.47
C GLU A 23 6.07 12.82 9.01
N ALA A 24 5.27 12.35 8.05
CA ALA A 24 5.51 12.64 6.65
C ALA A 24 5.43 14.14 6.32
N LEU A 25 4.48 14.88 6.91
CA LEU A 25 4.33 16.32 6.72
C LEU A 25 5.50 17.16 7.28
N LYS A 26 6.25 16.64 8.24
CA LYS A 26 7.47 17.30 8.74
C LYS A 26 8.59 17.31 7.68
N ARG A 27 8.56 16.38 6.74
CA ARG A 27 9.62 16.15 5.74
C ARG A 27 9.21 16.48 4.30
N TYR A 28 7.91 16.34 3.98
CA TYR A 28 7.41 16.46 2.62
C TYR A 28 6.39 17.58 2.48
N LYS A 29 6.40 18.26 1.33
CA LYS A 29 5.50 19.37 1.04
C LYS A 29 4.05 18.92 0.92
N ASN A 30 3.81 17.77 0.28
CA ASN A 30 2.49 17.20 0.05
C ASN A 30 2.51 15.72 0.42
N VAL A 31 1.40 15.23 0.98
CA VAL A 31 1.19 13.83 1.34
C VAL A 31 -0.10 13.34 0.71
N ILE A 32 -0.04 12.22 0.01
CA ILE A 32 -1.21 11.52 -0.53
C ILE A 32 -1.36 10.23 0.28
N VAL A 33 -2.51 10.05 0.90
CA VAL A 33 -2.83 8.83 1.65
C VAL A 33 -3.79 7.98 0.84
N ARG A 34 -3.41 6.73 0.61
CA ARG A 34 -4.25 5.74 -0.06
C ARG A 34 -4.43 4.50 0.81
N HIS A 35 -5.66 4.23 1.20
CA HIS A 35 -6.05 2.98 1.82
C HIS A 35 -6.46 1.98 0.75
N VAL A 36 -5.74 0.89 0.64
CA VAL A 36 -6.05 -0.19 -0.30
C VAL A 36 -6.92 -1.20 0.43
N LYS A 37 -8.16 -1.34 -0.04
CA LYS A 37 -9.14 -2.25 0.56
C LYS A 37 -8.72 -3.71 0.43
N GLY A 38 -8.71 -4.42 1.55
CA GLY A 38 -8.55 -5.86 1.59
C GLY A 38 -9.86 -6.63 1.35
N ASN A 39 -9.78 -7.94 1.36
CA ASN A 39 -10.94 -8.82 1.18
C ASN A 39 -11.74 -9.04 2.49
N HIS A 40 -11.16 -8.73 3.65
CA HIS A 40 -11.80 -8.90 4.96
C HIS A 40 -12.17 -7.59 5.66
N ASP A 41 -11.79 -6.43 5.12
CA ASP A 41 -11.89 -5.13 5.79
C ASP A 41 -12.71 -4.09 5.03
N SER A 42 -13.60 -4.51 4.13
CA SER A 42 -14.32 -3.59 3.23
C SER A 42 -15.07 -2.47 3.94
N VAL A 43 -15.73 -2.76 5.07
CA VAL A 43 -16.45 -1.77 5.87
C VAL A 43 -15.49 -0.90 6.67
N LEU A 44 -14.51 -1.51 7.34
CA LEU A 44 -13.50 -0.79 8.12
C LEU A 44 -12.66 0.13 7.23
N SER A 45 -12.27 -0.32 6.06
CA SER A 45 -11.53 0.50 5.09
C SER A 45 -12.31 1.75 4.66
N MET A 46 -13.63 1.64 4.51
CA MET A 46 -14.48 2.79 4.21
C MET A 46 -14.54 3.76 5.39
N ALA A 47 -14.70 3.26 6.62
CA ALA A 47 -14.71 4.07 7.84
C ALA A 47 -13.38 4.79 8.06
N ILE A 48 -12.25 4.10 7.87
CA ILE A 48 -10.90 4.68 7.93
C ILE A 48 -10.75 5.83 6.93
N LYS A 49 -11.12 5.63 5.67
CA LYS A 49 -11.06 6.69 4.65
C LYS A 49 -11.89 7.90 5.01
N ALA A 50 -13.12 7.68 5.50
CA ALA A 50 -14.02 8.75 5.91
C ALA A 50 -13.46 9.55 7.10
N HIS A 51 -12.94 8.85 8.12
CA HIS A 51 -12.28 9.46 9.27
C HIS A 51 -11.06 10.28 8.84
N GLN A 52 -10.14 9.71 8.08
CA GLN A 52 -8.94 10.39 7.62
C GLN A 52 -9.28 11.63 6.78
N LYS A 53 -10.28 11.55 5.91
CA LYS A 53 -10.76 12.69 5.14
C LYS A 53 -11.30 13.81 6.04
N ALA A 54 -12.07 13.46 7.07
CA ALA A 54 -12.60 14.42 8.04
C ALA A 54 -11.50 15.04 8.89
N TYR A 55 -10.56 14.23 9.37
CA TYR A 55 -9.42 14.67 10.19
C TYR A 55 -8.55 15.68 9.43
N TRP A 56 -8.19 15.40 8.19
CA TRP A 56 -7.29 16.20 7.36
C TRP A 56 -8.00 17.28 6.52
N ARG A 57 -9.33 17.49 6.65
CA ARG A 57 -10.12 18.39 5.78
C ARG A 57 -9.58 19.81 5.65
N ASN A 58 -8.93 20.32 6.70
CA ASN A 58 -8.41 21.69 6.74
C ASN A 58 -6.92 21.77 6.32
N ASN A 59 -6.26 20.66 6.06
CA ASN A 59 -4.86 20.64 5.67
C ASN A 59 -4.71 20.43 4.16
N LYS A 60 -4.46 21.52 3.42
CA LYS A 60 -4.32 21.50 1.95
C LYS A 60 -3.11 20.69 1.44
N ARG A 61 -2.19 20.32 2.33
CA ARG A 61 -1.01 19.51 2.00
C ARG A 61 -1.31 18.00 2.02
N VAL A 62 -2.46 17.61 2.56
CA VAL A 62 -2.87 16.20 2.65
C VAL A 62 -4.02 15.92 1.71
N LYS A 63 -3.86 14.92 0.86
CA LYS A 63 -4.91 14.39 0.00
C LYS A 63 -5.24 12.96 0.41
N ILE A 64 -6.49 12.72 0.78
CA ILE A 64 -7.00 11.37 1.03
C ILE A 64 -7.66 10.85 -0.24
N GLU A 65 -7.14 9.75 -0.79
CA GLU A 65 -7.73 9.10 -1.97
C GLU A 65 -8.95 8.28 -1.56
N MET A 66 -10.12 8.66 -2.09
CA MET A 66 -11.41 8.07 -1.71
C MET A 66 -11.89 6.97 -2.65
N SER A 67 -11.15 6.69 -3.73
CA SER A 67 -11.54 5.65 -4.69
C SER A 67 -11.63 4.26 -4.04
N ASP A 68 -12.65 3.48 -4.42
CA ASP A 68 -12.82 2.08 -4.02
C ASP A 68 -12.29 1.08 -5.06
N ALA A 69 -11.59 1.59 -6.09
CA ALA A 69 -10.96 0.74 -7.09
C ALA A 69 -10.00 -0.26 -6.43
N PRO A 70 -9.96 -1.53 -6.88
CA PRO A 70 -9.11 -2.57 -6.29
C PRO A 70 -7.62 -2.29 -6.49
N CYS A 71 -7.31 -1.47 -7.48
CA CYS A 71 -5.95 -1.01 -7.76
C CYS A 71 -5.93 0.51 -7.84
N TRP A 72 -4.85 1.10 -7.37
CA TRP A 72 -4.57 2.52 -7.51
C TRP A 72 -3.25 2.71 -8.24
N VAL A 73 -3.24 3.60 -9.23
CA VAL A 73 -2.06 3.92 -10.01
C VAL A 73 -1.64 5.36 -9.74
N PHE A 74 -0.34 5.54 -9.57
CA PHE A 74 0.29 6.85 -9.47
C PHE A 74 1.41 6.96 -10.50
N GLU A 75 1.44 8.08 -11.20
CA GLU A 75 2.44 8.40 -12.21
C GLU A 75 3.29 9.58 -11.74
N TRP A 76 4.60 9.45 -11.94
CA TRP A 76 5.59 10.45 -11.60
C TRP A 76 6.68 10.51 -12.68
N GLY A 77 6.49 11.35 -13.70
CA GLY A 77 7.40 11.44 -14.84
C GLY A 77 7.50 10.13 -15.62
N LYS A 78 8.67 9.51 -15.64
CA LYS A 78 8.91 8.20 -16.28
C LYS A 78 8.70 7.02 -15.34
N THR A 79 8.30 7.29 -14.12
CA THR A 79 8.03 6.28 -13.10
C THR A 79 6.54 6.17 -12.84
N ALA A 80 6.02 4.94 -12.76
CA ALA A 80 4.66 4.69 -12.32
C ALA A 80 4.60 3.46 -11.41
N PHE A 81 3.65 3.47 -10.47
CA PHE A 81 3.38 2.30 -9.66
C PHE A 81 1.88 2.07 -9.49
N LEU A 82 1.53 0.80 -9.42
CA LEU A 82 0.21 0.29 -9.10
C LEU A 82 0.25 -0.31 -7.70
N VAL A 83 -0.72 0.02 -6.88
CA VAL A 83 -0.89 -0.59 -5.55
C VAL A 83 -2.20 -1.37 -5.50
N SER A 84 -2.14 -2.59 -4.97
CA SER A 84 -3.29 -3.48 -4.79
C SER A 84 -3.18 -4.20 -3.44
N HIS A 85 -4.30 -4.72 -2.93
CA HIS A 85 -4.22 -5.64 -1.80
C HIS A 85 -3.55 -6.98 -2.17
N GLY A 86 -3.76 -7.48 -3.39
CA GLY A 86 -3.15 -8.72 -3.87
C GLY A 86 -4.10 -9.92 -3.92
N HIS A 87 -5.35 -9.81 -3.44
CA HIS A 87 -6.35 -10.87 -3.56
C HIS A 87 -7.03 -10.88 -4.94
N ALA A 88 -7.29 -9.69 -5.50
CA ALA A 88 -7.88 -9.48 -6.82
C ALA A 88 -7.51 -8.09 -7.38
N PRO A 89 -6.81 -8.00 -8.53
CA PRO A 89 -6.16 -9.09 -9.28
C PRO A 89 -5.08 -9.82 -8.47
N LYS A 90 -4.82 -11.10 -8.82
CA LYS A 90 -3.72 -11.87 -8.21
C LYS A 90 -2.36 -11.27 -8.59
N PRO A 91 -1.31 -11.43 -7.77
CA PRO A 91 0.01 -10.82 -7.99
C PRO A 91 0.57 -11.05 -9.40
N ASN A 92 0.50 -12.28 -9.91
CA ASN A 92 0.98 -12.64 -11.24
C ASN A 92 0.18 -12.03 -12.41
N LYS A 93 -0.94 -11.35 -12.11
CA LYS A 93 -1.79 -10.67 -13.11
C LYS A 93 -1.73 -9.14 -12.99
N LEU A 94 -1.01 -8.59 -12.00
CA LEU A 94 -0.99 -7.16 -11.76
C LEU A 94 -0.36 -6.36 -12.92
N ALA A 95 0.74 -6.85 -13.50
CA ALA A 95 1.38 -6.18 -14.63
C ALA A 95 0.49 -6.21 -15.89
N GLU A 96 -0.16 -7.34 -16.15
CA GLU A 96 -1.13 -7.48 -17.24
C GLU A 96 -2.33 -6.53 -17.03
N TYR A 97 -2.88 -6.49 -15.81
CA TYR A 97 -3.94 -5.56 -15.43
C TYR A 97 -3.51 -4.10 -15.62
N PHE A 98 -2.28 -3.76 -15.20
CA PHE A 98 -1.75 -2.40 -15.33
C PHE A 98 -1.69 -2.01 -16.81
N THR A 99 -1.13 -2.87 -17.67
CA THR A 99 -1.02 -2.63 -19.11
C THR A 99 -2.39 -2.45 -19.75
N ALA A 100 -3.34 -3.36 -19.46
CA ALA A 100 -4.66 -3.36 -20.07
C ALA A 100 -5.55 -2.20 -19.61
N LYS A 101 -5.49 -1.85 -18.32
CA LYS A 101 -6.36 -0.84 -17.73
C LYS A 101 -5.84 0.58 -17.87
N TYR A 102 -4.51 0.74 -17.95
CA TYR A 102 -3.83 2.04 -17.99
C TYR A 102 -2.77 2.08 -19.11
N PRO A 103 -3.15 1.76 -20.37
CA PRO A 103 -2.20 1.63 -21.48
C PRO A 103 -1.42 2.92 -21.77
N GLU A 104 -2.04 4.07 -21.56
CA GLU A 104 -1.40 5.37 -21.78
C GLU A 104 -0.28 5.62 -20.74
N ILE A 105 -0.53 5.35 -19.44
CA ILE A 105 0.47 5.47 -18.39
C ILE A 105 1.59 4.47 -18.65
N TRP A 106 1.23 3.24 -18.98
CA TRP A 106 2.19 2.20 -19.31
C TRP A 106 3.11 2.60 -20.48
N GLY A 107 2.54 3.13 -21.55
CA GLY A 107 3.29 3.51 -22.77
C GLY A 107 4.27 4.66 -22.58
N ARG A 108 3.94 5.63 -21.72
CA ARG A 108 4.80 6.81 -21.50
C ARG A 108 5.78 6.70 -20.33
N THR A 109 5.66 5.65 -19.50
CA THR A 109 6.57 5.39 -18.38
C THR A 109 7.59 4.31 -18.70
N LYS A 110 8.73 4.32 -18.02
CA LYS A 110 9.82 3.34 -18.16
C LYS A 110 9.97 2.45 -16.94
N HIS A 111 9.86 3.05 -15.74
CA HIS A 111 10.04 2.37 -14.46
C HIS A 111 8.66 2.06 -13.88
N ARG A 112 8.31 0.78 -13.85
CA ARG A 112 6.96 0.34 -13.47
C ARG A 112 7.02 -0.64 -12.33
N TYR A 113 6.16 -0.43 -11.34
CA TYR A 113 6.10 -1.24 -10.13
C TYR A 113 4.66 -1.63 -9.83
N CYS A 114 4.46 -2.86 -9.37
CA CYS A 114 3.20 -3.32 -8.81
C CYS A 114 3.45 -3.75 -7.37
N TYR A 115 2.91 -3.01 -6.41
CA TYR A 115 3.07 -3.25 -4.99
C TYR A 115 1.80 -3.89 -4.42
N HIS A 116 1.96 -4.94 -3.61
CA HIS A 116 0.82 -5.60 -3.00
C HIS A 116 1.13 -6.20 -1.62
N GLY A 117 0.09 -6.53 -0.87
CA GLY A 117 0.13 -7.27 0.39
C GLY A 117 -0.50 -8.65 0.25
N HIS A 118 -1.38 -9.00 1.15
CA HIS A 118 -2.26 -10.18 1.24
C HIS A 118 -1.56 -11.49 1.57
N ILE A 119 -0.47 -11.84 0.93
CA ILE A 119 0.14 -13.18 1.06
C ILE A 119 0.97 -13.37 2.33
N HIS A 120 1.07 -12.37 3.21
CA HIS A 120 1.74 -12.41 4.52
C HIS A 120 3.14 -13.03 4.53
N SER A 121 3.72 -13.31 3.38
CA SER A 121 5.07 -13.86 3.25
C SER A 121 6.08 -12.75 2.97
N LYS A 122 7.36 -13.05 3.18
CA LYS A 122 8.48 -12.16 2.88
C LYS A 122 8.32 -11.55 1.49
N ASN A 123 8.83 -10.34 1.34
CA ASN A 123 8.95 -9.62 0.07
C ASN A 123 9.36 -10.58 -1.06
N THR A 124 8.41 -10.93 -1.90
CA THR A 124 8.68 -11.70 -3.11
C THR A 124 8.71 -10.70 -4.25
N THR A 125 9.88 -10.55 -4.86
CA THR A 125 10.06 -9.70 -6.04
C THR A 125 10.00 -10.57 -7.27
N MET A 126 9.20 -10.17 -8.24
CA MET A 126 9.05 -10.85 -9.51
C MET A 126 9.13 -9.82 -10.65
N GLU A 127 10.08 -9.98 -11.54
CA GLU A 127 10.08 -9.25 -12.80
C GLU A 127 9.10 -9.88 -13.78
N THR A 128 8.33 -9.01 -14.44
CA THR A 128 7.37 -9.43 -15.47
C THR A 128 7.77 -8.88 -16.83
N TYR A 129 7.20 -9.42 -17.89
CA TYR A 129 7.39 -8.92 -19.24
C TYR A 129 7.03 -7.42 -19.31
N GLY A 130 7.82 -6.66 -20.08
CA GLY A 130 7.65 -5.21 -20.22
C GLY A 130 8.33 -4.37 -19.13
N GLY A 131 9.22 -4.97 -18.30
CA GLY A 131 10.00 -4.25 -17.30
C GLY A 131 9.15 -3.71 -16.14
N CYS A 132 8.17 -4.48 -15.68
CA CYS A 132 7.41 -4.19 -14.48
C CYS A 132 7.88 -5.08 -13.33
N ILE A 133 8.18 -4.49 -12.20
CA ILE A 133 8.56 -5.21 -10.97
C ILE A 133 7.32 -5.36 -10.10
N THR A 134 6.92 -6.59 -9.81
CA THR A 134 5.84 -6.90 -8.87
C THR A 134 6.43 -7.35 -7.55
N GLU A 135 6.01 -6.74 -6.45
CA GLU A 135 6.58 -6.97 -5.12
C GLU A 135 5.50 -7.05 -4.04
N SER A 136 5.64 -8.03 -3.14
CA SER A 136 4.82 -8.17 -1.94
C SER A 136 5.49 -7.55 -0.73
N PHE A 137 4.69 -6.96 0.16
CA PHE A 137 5.14 -6.39 1.43
C PHE A 137 4.54 -7.16 2.60
N ALA A 138 5.34 -7.35 3.64
CA ALA A 138 4.86 -7.86 4.92
C ALA A 138 3.97 -6.81 5.60
N GLY A 139 3.06 -7.27 6.45
CA GLY A 139 2.23 -6.41 7.28
C GLY A 139 2.93 -5.97 8.55
N LEU A 140 2.35 -4.99 9.25
CA LEU A 140 2.76 -4.58 10.60
C LEU A 140 2.15 -5.46 11.71
N PRO A 141 0.92 -6.01 11.56
CA PRO A 141 0.33 -6.84 12.61
C PRO A 141 1.15 -8.10 12.86
N SER A 142 1.20 -8.53 14.13
CA SER A 142 1.73 -9.83 14.53
C SER A 142 0.89 -10.95 13.94
N SER A 143 1.47 -12.16 13.88
CA SER A 143 0.73 -13.36 13.50
C SER A 143 -0.41 -13.59 14.50
N ASP A 144 -1.62 -13.74 14.01
CA ASP A 144 -2.76 -14.13 14.81
C ASP A 144 -2.78 -15.67 15.03
N LYS A 145 -3.74 -16.14 15.85
CA LYS A 145 -3.90 -17.54 16.15
C LYS A 145 -4.04 -18.41 14.90
N TRP A 146 -4.79 -17.96 13.90
CA TRP A 146 -5.01 -18.69 12.65
C TRP A 146 -3.70 -18.84 11.85
N HIS A 147 -2.91 -17.76 11.73
CA HIS A 147 -1.61 -17.80 11.04
C HIS A 147 -0.64 -18.76 11.74
N ASN A 148 -0.62 -18.74 13.07
CA ASN A 148 0.22 -19.64 13.86
C ASN A 148 -0.19 -21.11 13.70
N GLU A 149 -1.49 -21.41 13.71
CA GLU A 149 -2.02 -22.76 13.49
C GLU A 149 -1.74 -23.29 12.07
N GLN A 150 -1.68 -22.42 11.07
CA GLN A 150 -1.34 -22.77 9.69
C GLN A 150 0.17 -22.78 9.42
N GLY A 151 1.00 -22.51 10.42
CA GLY A 151 2.46 -22.47 10.29
C GLY A 151 3.00 -21.27 9.49
N TYR A 152 2.21 -20.24 9.30
CA TYR A 152 2.66 -19.01 8.64
C TYR A 152 3.48 -18.15 9.63
N VAL A 153 4.78 -18.11 9.43
CA VAL A 153 5.69 -17.21 10.14
C VAL A 153 6.04 -16.05 9.20
N SER A 154 5.28 -14.96 9.30
CA SER A 154 5.58 -13.73 8.57
C SER A 154 6.31 -12.75 9.48
N GLY A 155 7.43 -12.19 9.01
CA GLY A 155 8.07 -11.06 9.70
C GLY A 155 7.23 -9.81 9.54
N GLN A 156 7.20 -8.99 10.59
CA GLN A 156 6.61 -7.66 10.55
C GLN A 156 7.60 -6.67 9.95
N SER A 157 7.17 -5.84 9.02
CA SER A 157 8.05 -4.80 8.46
C SER A 157 7.29 -3.63 7.87
N MET A 158 7.98 -2.49 7.86
CA MET A 158 7.59 -1.29 7.14
C MET A 158 8.65 -0.97 6.09
N CYS A 159 8.24 -0.63 4.88
CA CYS A 159 9.15 -0.29 3.79
C CYS A 159 8.94 1.15 3.34
N LEU A 160 10.04 1.92 3.28
CA LEU A 160 10.11 3.21 2.65
C LEU A 160 10.82 3.09 1.30
N ILE A 161 10.16 3.53 0.23
CA ILE A 161 10.70 3.51 -1.12
C ILE A 161 10.76 4.96 -1.62
N VAL A 162 11.94 5.38 -2.08
CA VAL A 162 12.14 6.68 -2.71
C VAL A 162 12.22 6.47 -4.22
N LEU A 163 11.27 7.07 -4.92
CA LEU A 163 11.18 7.03 -6.37
C LEU A 163 11.63 8.37 -6.97
N ASP A 164 12.45 8.31 -7.99
CA ASP A 164 12.79 9.45 -8.84
C ASP A 164 11.93 9.42 -10.10
N LYS A 165 11.54 10.60 -10.59
CA LYS A 165 10.66 10.71 -11.75
C LYS A 165 11.26 10.19 -13.07
N GLU A 166 12.60 10.16 -13.20
CA GLU A 166 13.29 9.72 -14.40
C GLU A 166 14.03 8.38 -14.22
N LYS A 167 14.44 8.06 -12.99
CA LYS A 167 15.34 6.93 -12.68
C LYS A 167 14.64 5.73 -12.03
N GLY A 168 13.37 5.88 -11.62
CA GLY A 168 12.66 4.86 -10.87
C GLY A 168 13.07 4.81 -9.40
N GLU A 169 13.19 3.63 -8.82
CA GLU A 169 13.62 3.46 -7.43
C GLU A 169 15.09 3.85 -7.26
N VAL A 170 15.34 4.78 -6.35
CA VAL A 170 16.69 5.28 -6.06
C VAL A 170 17.17 4.98 -4.64
N ARG A 171 16.24 4.67 -3.74
CA ARG A 171 16.55 4.31 -2.36
C ARG A 171 15.43 3.49 -1.75
N ARG A 172 15.82 2.57 -0.87
CA ARG A 172 14.89 1.77 -0.06
C ARG A 172 15.40 1.67 1.37
N SER A 173 14.50 1.69 2.33
CA SER A 173 14.74 1.33 3.72
C SER A 173 13.64 0.41 4.20
N THR A 174 14.02 -0.67 4.90
CA THR A 174 13.07 -1.62 5.47
C THR A 174 13.36 -1.75 6.95
N GLU A 175 12.41 -1.38 7.76
CA GLU A 175 12.44 -1.58 9.21
C GLU A 175 11.67 -2.87 9.53
N ARG A 176 12.29 -3.73 10.31
CA ARG A 176 11.71 -4.99 10.81
C ARG A 176 11.44 -4.85 12.29
N LEU A 177 10.27 -5.32 12.72
CA LEU A 177 9.83 -5.33 14.11
C LEU A 177 10.06 -6.70 14.72
#